data_e4baa0b716c93b91e4a5c76e56d4e796
#
_entry.id   e4baa0b716c93b91e4a5c76e56d4e796
#
_cell.length_a   1.000
_cell.length_b   1.000
_cell.length_c   1.000
_cell.angle_alpha   90.00
_cell.angle_beta   90.00
_cell.angle_gamma   90.00
#
_symmetry.space_group_name_H-M   'P 1'
#
loop_
_entity.id
_entity.type
_entity.pdbx_description
1 polymer ?
#
loop_
_entity_poly.entity_id
_entity_poly.type
_entity_poly.pdbx_seq_one_letter_code
_entity_poly.pdbx_strand_id
1 'polypeptide(L)'
;MTLTRSDREELLQRIESTVQEKFYDPEFNGKNWKEIVANHRQMIVHADSDPAFEAAVSAMLDELESSGLGILAPHTAITPRSSINASFCTVSTPTEGLRWAFQDILPGGVAERAEIRPADLLVAVAGRDVEPPRSPAFEMDRETEITVSRAGERRSVHIDLRTRKPKYKSNPYSEPRSVAASVIEKSIGNLKVSLFPGYVGIDFANEVSAAFDKTFQSTNGLLIDLRGNPGGGIGGLRVMSYLTPGKTPIGFSLDRPMAEHGYDKEKLPRFGHIPRFKFELLPLAFKFAGKRSIALVTEGLGNRRFHGHVVILVNEHSTGAAEMLAQFAQENRLATIVGNRTAGRLVSRSGVKIGHEYTLVLPVAAYISWNGVRIEGKGITPDIHVDWSYEAALEGHDPQMETALATLKAA
;
A
#
# COMPACT_ATOMS: atom_id res chain seq x y z
N MET A 1 -17.39 -26.73 -2.62
CA MET A 1 -17.70 -27.50 -3.85
C MET A 1 -16.39 -27.53 -4.63
N THR A 2 -15.90 -28.69 -5.02
CA THR A 2 -14.66 -28.79 -5.82
C THR A 2 -14.99 -28.47 -7.27
N LEU A 3 -14.19 -27.64 -7.91
CA LEU A 3 -14.37 -27.27 -9.31
C LEU A 3 -14.23 -28.48 -10.23
N THR A 4 -15.18 -28.65 -11.15
CA THR A 4 -15.06 -29.62 -12.24
C THR A 4 -14.15 -29.04 -13.35
N ARG A 5 -13.74 -29.88 -14.30
CA ARG A 5 -13.00 -29.42 -15.48
C ARG A 5 -13.79 -28.37 -16.29
N SER A 6 -15.10 -28.55 -16.41
CA SER A 6 -15.96 -27.58 -17.11
C SER A 6 -16.02 -26.24 -16.39
N ASP A 7 -16.08 -26.26 -15.04
CA ASP A 7 -16.08 -25.01 -14.23
C ASP A 7 -14.76 -24.24 -14.39
N ARG A 8 -13.63 -24.95 -14.42
CA ARG A 8 -12.30 -24.32 -14.64
C ARG A 8 -12.18 -23.72 -16.03
N GLU A 9 -12.70 -24.38 -17.05
CA GLU A 9 -12.75 -23.84 -18.42
C GLU A 9 -13.62 -22.58 -18.48
N GLU A 10 -14.79 -22.57 -17.85
CA GLU A 10 -15.66 -21.39 -17.75
C GLU A 10 -14.97 -20.23 -17.03
N LEU A 11 -14.34 -20.52 -15.89
CA LEU A 11 -13.60 -19.52 -15.13
C LEU A 11 -12.46 -18.92 -15.95
N LEU A 12 -11.67 -19.75 -16.65
CA LEU A 12 -10.58 -19.29 -17.51
C LEU A 12 -11.08 -18.37 -18.62
N GLN A 13 -12.18 -18.73 -19.31
CA GLN A 13 -12.78 -17.88 -20.33
C GLN A 13 -13.24 -16.52 -19.78
N ARG A 14 -13.82 -16.51 -18.57
CA ARG A 14 -14.23 -15.27 -17.89
C ARG A 14 -13.05 -14.42 -17.45
N ILE A 15 -11.94 -15.04 -16.99
CA ILE A 15 -10.69 -14.34 -16.68
C ILE A 15 -10.13 -13.72 -17.96
N GLU A 16 -10.01 -14.52 -19.03
CA GLU A 16 -9.47 -14.08 -20.32
C GLU A 16 -10.22 -12.86 -20.86
N SER A 17 -11.56 -12.94 -20.95
CA SER A 17 -12.40 -11.86 -21.45
C SER A 17 -12.36 -10.62 -20.53
N THR A 18 -12.39 -10.83 -19.21
CA THR A 18 -12.38 -9.70 -18.25
C THR A 18 -11.06 -8.94 -18.29
N VAL A 19 -9.92 -9.64 -18.36
CA VAL A 19 -8.61 -9.01 -18.52
C VAL A 19 -8.53 -8.29 -19.86
N GLN A 20 -8.96 -8.94 -20.96
CA GLN A 20 -8.98 -8.35 -22.29
C GLN A 20 -9.76 -7.02 -22.35
N GLU A 21 -10.88 -6.93 -21.62
CA GLU A 21 -11.74 -5.74 -21.63
C GLU A 21 -11.34 -4.65 -20.66
N LYS A 22 -10.80 -5.04 -19.48
CA LYS A 22 -10.71 -4.11 -18.34
C LYS A 22 -9.30 -3.85 -17.83
N PHE A 23 -8.30 -4.61 -18.28
CA PHE A 23 -6.92 -4.31 -17.92
C PHE A 23 -6.54 -2.92 -18.44
N TYR A 24 -5.95 -2.09 -17.57
CA TYR A 24 -5.76 -0.66 -17.84
C TYR A 24 -4.91 -0.35 -19.07
N ASP A 25 -3.93 -1.21 -19.39
CA ASP A 25 -3.03 -1.04 -20.51
C ASP A 25 -3.51 -1.87 -21.72
N PRO A 26 -3.90 -1.23 -22.83
CA PRO A 26 -4.34 -1.94 -24.04
C PRO A 26 -3.24 -2.85 -24.63
N GLU A 27 -1.98 -2.51 -24.42
CA GLU A 27 -0.82 -3.29 -24.89
C GLU A 27 -0.35 -4.34 -23.87
N PHE A 28 -1.09 -4.52 -22.75
CA PHE A 28 -0.78 -5.53 -21.71
C PHE A 28 0.68 -5.46 -21.20
N ASN A 29 1.21 -4.26 -20.98
CA ASN A 29 2.62 -4.02 -20.65
C ASN A 29 3.60 -4.58 -21.71
N GLY A 30 3.20 -4.60 -22.98
CA GLY A 30 3.99 -5.16 -24.10
C GLY A 30 3.94 -6.67 -24.20
N LYS A 31 3.01 -7.34 -23.52
CA LYS A 31 2.85 -8.81 -23.54
C LYS A 31 1.75 -9.25 -24.50
N ASN A 32 1.86 -10.45 -25.01
CA ASN A 32 0.81 -11.08 -25.82
C ASN A 32 -0.16 -11.86 -24.93
N TRP A 33 -1.24 -11.20 -24.48
CA TRP A 33 -2.21 -11.80 -23.56
C TRP A 33 -2.81 -13.12 -24.08
N LYS A 34 -3.14 -13.20 -25.36
CA LYS A 34 -3.71 -14.42 -25.95
C LYS A 34 -2.73 -15.60 -25.92
N GLU A 35 -1.46 -15.34 -26.15
CA GLU A 35 -0.40 -16.34 -26.09
C GLU A 35 -0.17 -16.82 -24.65
N ILE A 36 -0.14 -15.89 -23.68
CA ILE A 36 -0.04 -16.23 -22.26
C ILE A 36 -1.17 -17.18 -21.86
N VAL A 37 -2.42 -16.85 -22.20
CA VAL A 37 -3.58 -17.72 -21.89
C VAL A 37 -3.45 -19.07 -22.56
N ALA A 38 -3.05 -19.13 -23.83
CA ALA A 38 -2.89 -20.39 -24.57
C ALA A 38 -1.84 -21.29 -23.91
N ASN A 39 -0.71 -20.74 -23.48
CA ASN A 39 0.38 -21.48 -22.83
C ASN A 39 -0.04 -22.08 -21.48
N HIS A 40 -0.88 -21.39 -20.72
CA HIS A 40 -1.32 -21.84 -19.39
C HIS A 40 -2.61 -22.68 -19.40
N ARG A 41 -3.38 -22.66 -20.50
CA ARG A 41 -4.70 -23.29 -20.59
C ARG A 41 -4.72 -24.75 -20.13
N GLN A 42 -3.79 -25.56 -20.58
CA GLN A 42 -3.75 -26.98 -20.24
C GLN A 42 -3.55 -27.20 -18.75
N MET A 43 -2.61 -26.48 -18.13
CA MET A 43 -2.31 -26.60 -16.71
C MET A 43 -3.48 -26.13 -15.85
N ILE A 44 -4.17 -25.06 -16.25
CA ILE A 44 -5.33 -24.51 -15.53
C ILE A 44 -6.53 -25.45 -15.60
N VAL A 45 -6.89 -25.91 -16.81
CA VAL A 45 -8.10 -26.72 -17.05
C VAL A 45 -7.96 -28.12 -16.46
N HIS A 46 -6.76 -28.72 -16.46
CA HIS A 46 -6.49 -30.07 -15.97
C HIS A 46 -5.87 -30.08 -14.56
N ALA A 47 -5.93 -28.98 -13.82
CA ALA A 47 -5.44 -28.94 -12.45
C ALA A 47 -6.14 -30.01 -11.58
N ASP A 48 -5.39 -30.71 -10.72
CA ASP A 48 -5.88 -31.83 -9.92
C ASP A 48 -6.72 -31.38 -8.72
N SER A 49 -6.64 -30.13 -8.34
CA SER A 49 -7.32 -29.54 -7.19
C SER A 49 -7.60 -28.05 -7.38
N ASP A 50 -8.48 -27.47 -6.53
CA ASP A 50 -8.74 -26.04 -6.56
C ASP A 50 -7.50 -25.21 -6.19
N PRO A 51 -6.65 -25.56 -5.21
CA PRO A 51 -5.39 -24.88 -4.97
C PRO A 51 -4.41 -24.94 -6.17
N ALA A 52 -4.36 -26.06 -6.90
CA ALA A 52 -3.53 -26.19 -8.09
C ALA A 52 -4.04 -25.30 -9.23
N PHE A 53 -5.37 -25.21 -9.41
CA PHE A 53 -6.02 -24.28 -10.34
C PHE A 53 -5.68 -22.82 -9.99
N GLU A 54 -5.82 -22.44 -8.71
CA GLU A 54 -5.53 -21.08 -8.21
C GLU A 54 -4.07 -20.69 -8.45
N ALA A 55 -3.13 -21.62 -8.18
CA ALA A 55 -1.71 -21.42 -8.44
C ALA A 55 -1.40 -21.25 -9.92
N ALA A 56 -2.01 -22.07 -10.80
CA ALA A 56 -1.82 -21.97 -12.24
C ALA A 56 -2.38 -20.66 -12.81
N VAL A 57 -3.56 -20.22 -12.34
CA VAL A 57 -4.13 -18.91 -12.71
C VAL A 57 -3.25 -17.77 -12.23
N SER A 58 -2.74 -17.84 -11.00
CA SER A 58 -1.84 -16.81 -10.47
C SER A 58 -0.57 -16.69 -11.31
N ALA A 59 0.06 -17.82 -11.66
CA ALA A 59 1.24 -17.83 -12.52
C ALA A 59 0.97 -17.21 -13.91
N MET A 60 -0.20 -17.48 -14.50
CA MET A 60 -0.62 -16.88 -15.77
C MET A 60 -0.77 -15.35 -15.64
N LEU A 61 -1.40 -14.86 -14.57
CA LEU A 61 -1.62 -13.45 -14.35
C LEU A 61 -0.32 -12.69 -14.04
N ASP A 62 0.62 -13.34 -13.36
CA ASP A 62 1.92 -12.75 -13.00
C ASP A 62 2.77 -12.39 -14.21
N GLU A 63 2.56 -13.09 -15.35
CA GLU A 63 3.25 -12.77 -16.61
C GLU A 63 2.92 -11.36 -17.15
N LEU A 64 1.81 -10.77 -16.73
CA LEU A 64 1.47 -9.38 -17.10
C LEU A 64 2.32 -8.32 -16.36
N GLU A 65 3.15 -8.74 -15.39
CA GLU A 65 4.08 -7.87 -14.66
C GLU A 65 3.41 -6.60 -14.09
N SER A 66 2.19 -6.76 -13.56
CA SER A 66 1.44 -5.65 -12.96
C SER A 66 1.04 -5.98 -11.53
N SER A 67 1.21 -5.00 -10.65
CA SER A 67 0.79 -5.17 -9.27
C SER A 67 -0.73 -5.27 -9.14
N GLY A 68 -1.20 -6.02 -8.13
CA GLY A 68 -2.62 -6.09 -7.80
C GLY A 68 -3.49 -6.87 -8.77
N LEU A 69 -2.89 -7.76 -9.58
CA LEU A 69 -3.57 -8.85 -10.28
C LEU A 69 -3.66 -10.08 -9.38
N GLY A 70 -4.75 -10.82 -9.47
CA GLY A 70 -4.92 -12.09 -8.75
C GLY A 70 -6.37 -12.52 -8.66
N ILE A 71 -6.58 -13.72 -8.13
CA ILE A 71 -7.91 -14.25 -7.83
C ILE A 71 -8.09 -14.40 -6.32
N LEU A 72 -9.29 -14.11 -5.85
CA LEU A 72 -9.74 -14.39 -4.49
C LEU A 72 -10.65 -15.60 -4.53
N ALA A 73 -10.25 -16.66 -3.83
CA ALA A 73 -11.00 -17.89 -3.72
C ALA A 73 -12.19 -17.71 -2.74
N PRO A 74 -13.26 -18.52 -2.86
CA PRO A 74 -14.45 -18.44 -2.02
C PRO A 74 -14.17 -18.59 -0.52
N HIS A 75 -13.13 -19.33 -0.17
CA HIS A 75 -12.79 -19.70 1.21
C HIS A 75 -11.37 -19.22 1.59
N THR A 76 -10.94 -18.07 1.09
CA THR A 76 -9.65 -17.50 1.49
C THR A 76 -9.68 -17.18 2.98
N ALA A 77 -9.16 -18.10 3.79
CA ALA A 77 -9.05 -17.94 5.25
C ALA A 77 -7.69 -17.37 5.69
N ILE A 78 -6.80 -17.12 4.74
CA ILE A 78 -5.42 -16.67 5.01
C ILE A 78 -5.31 -15.18 4.77
N THR A 79 -4.81 -14.47 5.78
CA THR A 79 -4.54 -13.03 5.66
C THR A 79 -3.18 -12.79 5.02
N PRO A 80 -3.01 -11.70 4.27
CA PRO A 80 -1.68 -11.24 3.88
C PRO A 80 -0.79 -11.02 5.10
N ARG A 81 0.53 -11.18 4.92
CA ARG A 81 1.51 -10.90 6.00
C ARG A 81 1.36 -9.50 6.60
N SER A 82 0.90 -8.52 5.83
CA SER A 82 0.64 -7.16 6.30
C SER A 82 -0.56 -7.00 7.22
N SER A 83 -1.40 -8.04 7.37
CA SER A 83 -2.61 -7.98 8.21
C SER A 83 -2.32 -7.82 9.70
N ILE A 84 -1.12 -8.17 10.15
CA ILE A 84 -0.66 -7.92 11.52
C ILE A 84 -0.15 -6.51 11.75
N ASN A 85 -0.26 -5.63 10.75
CA ASN A 85 0.19 -4.24 10.79
C ASN A 85 1.69 -4.11 11.05
N ALA A 86 2.45 -4.96 10.37
CA ALA A 86 3.91 -4.94 10.34
C ALA A 86 4.41 -5.29 8.94
N SER A 87 5.62 -4.87 8.62
CA SER A 87 6.35 -5.30 7.44
C SER A 87 7.49 -6.26 7.82
N PHE A 88 8.01 -6.97 6.82
CA PHE A 88 9.06 -7.97 7.02
C PHE A 88 10.16 -7.82 5.99
N CYS A 89 11.38 -8.03 6.43
CA CYS A 89 12.54 -8.28 5.56
C CYS A 89 13.16 -9.65 5.89
N THR A 90 14.05 -10.13 5.02
CA THR A 90 14.80 -11.35 5.24
C THR A 90 16.13 -11.02 5.88
N VAL A 91 16.50 -11.78 6.92
CA VAL A 91 17.78 -11.63 7.63
C VAL A 91 18.38 -13.00 7.88
N SER A 92 19.68 -13.12 7.73
CA SER A 92 20.42 -14.33 8.10
C SER A 92 21.21 -14.07 9.37
N THR A 93 20.97 -14.89 10.40
CA THR A 93 21.68 -14.79 11.69
C THR A 93 22.39 -16.08 12.02
N PRO A 94 23.49 -16.04 12.80
CA PRO A 94 24.22 -17.26 13.21
C PRO A 94 23.38 -18.23 14.03
N THR A 95 22.45 -17.73 14.83
CA THR A 95 21.66 -18.54 15.79
C THR A 95 20.36 -19.10 15.19
N GLU A 96 19.70 -18.35 14.33
CA GLU A 96 18.37 -18.71 13.79
C GLU A 96 18.40 -19.05 12.29
N GLY A 97 19.54 -18.84 11.61
CA GLY A 97 19.62 -19.00 10.16
C GLY A 97 18.87 -17.90 9.40
N LEU A 98 18.31 -18.24 8.23
CA LEU A 98 17.53 -17.32 7.41
C LEU A 98 16.10 -17.19 7.95
N ARG A 99 15.71 -15.98 8.38
CA ARG A 99 14.41 -15.70 8.99
C ARG A 99 13.75 -14.45 8.42
N TRP A 100 12.45 -14.31 8.68
CA TRP A 100 11.72 -13.07 8.51
C TRP A 100 11.91 -12.21 9.76
N ALA A 101 12.52 -11.04 9.61
CA ALA A 101 12.58 -10.03 10.65
C ALA A 101 11.43 -9.05 10.52
N PHE A 102 10.83 -8.65 11.63
CA PHE A 102 9.90 -7.53 11.67
C PHE A 102 10.68 -6.25 11.42
N GLN A 103 10.29 -5.48 10.40
CA GLN A 103 10.98 -4.25 10.00
C GLN A 103 10.25 -3.02 10.49
N ASP A 104 9.00 -2.82 10.02
CA ASP A 104 8.17 -1.73 10.48
C ASP A 104 7.05 -2.28 11.37
N ILE A 105 6.79 -1.61 12.49
CA ILE A 105 5.64 -1.86 13.36
C ILE A 105 4.73 -0.64 13.31
N LEU A 106 3.49 -0.83 12.86
CA LEU A 106 2.57 0.28 12.67
C LEU A 106 1.84 0.64 13.98
N PRO A 107 1.80 1.92 14.38
CA PRO A 107 1.19 2.36 15.62
C PRO A 107 -0.28 1.96 15.75
N GLY A 108 -0.68 1.46 16.92
CA GLY A 108 -2.02 0.96 17.22
C GLY A 108 -2.36 -0.37 16.53
N GLY A 109 -1.39 -0.96 15.82
CA GLY A 109 -1.55 -2.21 15.09
C GLY A 109 -1.52 -3.46 15.96
N VAL A 110 -1.78 -4.61 15.33
CA VAL A 110 -1.79 -5.92 15.99
C VAL A 110 -0.41 -6.26 16.54
N ALA A 111 0.64 -6.05 15.75
CA ALA A 111 2.02 -6.35 16.16
C ALA A 111 2.48 -5.48 17.34
N GLU A 112 2.14 -4.17 17.34
CA GLU A 112 2.48 -3.28 18.45
C GLU A 112 1.78 -3.71 19.75
N ARG A 113 0.48 -4.04 19.68
CA ARG A 113 -0.28 -4.53 20.86
C ARG A 113 0.25 -5.84 21.42
N ALA A 114 0.89 -6.65 20.60
CA ALA A 114 1.55 -7.89 20.97
C ALA A 114 3.01 -7.69 21.42
N GLU A 115 3.44 -6.42 21.61
CA GLU A 115 4.79 -6.03 22.03
C GLU A 115 5.92 -6.55 21.12
N ILE A 116 5.59 -6.74 19.83
CA ILE A 116 6.57 -7.04 18.80
C ILE A 116 7.35 -5.76 18.49
N ARG A 117 8.65 -5.90 18.25
CA ARG A 117 9.55 -4.78 17.95
C ARG A 117 10.25 -4.98 16.62
N PRO A 118 10.74 -3.90 15.98
CA PRO A 118 11.70 -4.05 14.89
C PRO A 118 12.85 -4.96 15.27
N ALA A 119 13.36 -5.75 14.34
CA ALA A 119 14.37 -6.79 14.48
C ALA A 119 13.94 -8.04 15.29
N ASP A 120 12.73 -8.16 15.80
CA ASP A 120 12.24 -9.47 16.24
C ASP A 120 12.20 -10.42 15.02
N LEU A 121 12.68 -11.65 15.18
CA LEU A 121 12.64 -12.68 14.14
C LEU A 121 11.37 -13.51 14.28
N LEU A 122 10.61 -13.71 13.22
CA LEU A 122 9.51 -14.65 13.20
C LEU A 122 10.05 -16.07 12.99
N VAL A 123 9.87 -16.93 13.98
CA VAL A 123 10.33 -18.33 13.96
C VAL A 123 9.21 -19.26 13.52
N ALA A 124 8.04 -19.16 14.16
CA ALA A 124 6.91 -20.04 13.86
C ALA A 124 5.57 -19.32 13.93
N VAL A 125 4.58 -19.82 13.19
CA VAL A 125 3.17 -19.41 13.24
C VAL A 125 2.32 -20.66 13.52
N ALA A 126 1.50 -20.63 14.57
CA ALA A 126 0.67 -21.75 15.02
C ALA A 126 1.48 -23.06 15.12
N GLY A 127 2.67 -23.00 15.74
CA GLY A 127 3.57 -24.12 15.93
C GLY A 127 4.28 -24.64 14.67
N ARG A 128 4.08 -23.98 13.51
CA ARG A 128 4.74 -24.35 12.26
C ARG A 128 5.88 -23.38 11.96
N ASP A 129 7.05 -23.92 11.69
CA ASP A 129 8.24 -23.11 11.33
C ASP A 129 8.00 -22.34 10.03
N VAL A 130 8.48 -21.08 9.98
CA VAL A 130 8.29 -20.15 8.85
C VAL A 130 9.63 -19.57 8.42
N GLU A 131 10.11 -20.04 7.29
CA GLU A 131 11.38 -19.62 6.70
C GLU A 131 11.19 -19.01 5.31
N PRO A 132 11.98 -17.97 4.95
CA PRO A 132 12.06 -17.52 3.56
C PRO A 132 12.46 -18.66 2.60
N PRO A 133 11.95 -18.69 1.37
CA PRO A 133 11.11 -17.68 0.72
C PRO A 133 9.61 -17.78 1.06
N ARG A 134 9.21 -18.77 1.85
CA ARG A 134 7.80 -18.95 2.24
C ARG A 134 7.32 -17.76 3.05
N SER A 135 6.39 -16.98 2.47
CA SER A 135 5.80 -15.82 3.16
C SER A 135 5.05 -16.20 4.42
N PRO A 136 5.16 -15.42 5.50
CA PRO A 136 4.30 -15.59 6.67
C PRO A 136 2.83 -15.47 6.29
N ALA A 137 2.02 -16.37 6.83
CA ALA A 137 0.58 -16.40 6.63
C ALA A 137 -0.11 -16.57 7.98
N PHE A 138 -1.21 -15.84 8.17
CA PHE A 138 -1.96 -15.82 9.42
C PHE A 138 -3.42 -16.15 9.11
N GLU A 139 -4.09 -16.90 10.00
CA GLU A 139 -5.50 -17.19 9.82
C GLU A 139 -6.37 -16.00 10.25
N MET A 140 -7.37 -15.71 9.42
CA MET A 140 -8.32 -14.61 9.69
C MET A 140 -9.24 -14.93 10.86
N ASP A 141 -9.69 -13.86 11.52
CA ASP A 141 -10.75 -13.88 12.54
C ASP A 141 -10.48 -14.82 13.73
N ARG A 142 -9.20 -15.01 14.04
CA ARG A 142 -8.78 -15.78 15.21
C ARG A 142 -7.55 -15.21 15.91
N GLU A 143 -7.36 -15.66 17.11
CA GLU A 143 -6.11 -15.49 17.84
C GLU A 143 -5.12 -16.58 17.41
N THR A 144 -3.89 -16.18 17.14
CA THR A 144 -2.83 -17.08 16.67
C THR A 144 -1.60 -16.90 17.55
N GLU A 145 -1.06 -18.02 18.03
CA GLU A 145 0.23 -18.03 18.68
C GLU A 145 1.34 -17.97 17.64
N ILE A 146 2.31 -17.09 17.85
CA ILE A 146 3.54 -17.02 17.07
C ILE A 146 4.74 -17.16 17.99
N THR A 147 5.82 -17.74 17.48
CA THR A 147 7.11 -17.77 18.17
C THR A 147 7.99 -16.70 17.52
N VAL A 148 8.51 -15.80 18.35
CA VAL A 148 9.49 -14.78 17.93
C VAL A 148 10.79 -14.97 18.67
N SER A 149 11.92 -14.61 18.04
CA SER A 149 13.25 -14.57 18.66
C SER A 149 13.74 -13.14 18.72
N ARG A 150 14.12 -12.67 19.90
CA ARG A 150 14.73 -11.36 20.13
C ARG A 150 16.11 -11.55 20.73
N ALA A 151 17.15 -11.11 20.03
CA ALA A 151 18.56 -11.29 20.46
C ALA A 151 18.90 -12.75 20.82
N GLY A 152 18.31 -13.74 20.15
CA GLY A 152 18.50 -15.16 20.40
C GLY A 152 17.58 -15.78 21.45
N GLU A 153 16.79 -14.98 22.17
CA GLU A 153 15.81 -15.49 23.12
C GLU A 153 14.45 -15.67 22.45
N ARG A 154 13.95 -16.92 22.42
CA ARG A 154 12.64 -17.25 21.87
C ARG A 154 11.54 -17.02 22.90
N ARG A 155 10.44 -16.42 22.45
CA ARG A 155 9.23 -16.22 23.23
C ARG A 155 7.96 -16.52 22.43
N SER A 156 6.96 -17.02 23.08
CA SER A 156 5.61 -17.15 22.51
C SER A 156 4.84 -15.86 22.68
N VAL A 157 4.15 -15.44 21.63
CA VAL A 157 3.37 -14.21 21.57
C VAL A 157 2.02 -14.51 20.92
N HIS A 158 0.94 -14.00 21.52
CA HIS A 158 -0.39 -14.12 20.95
C HIS A 158 -0.74 -12.89 20.12
N ILE A 159 -1.08 -13.09 18.85
CA ILE A 159 -1.61 -12.06 17.96
C ILE A 159 -3.10 -12.27 17.77
N ASP A 160 -3.88 -11.21 17.99
CA ASP A 160 -5.34 -11.25 17.87
C ASP A 160 -5.79 -10.58 16.56
N LEU A 161 -6.17 -11.41 15.59
CA LEU A 161 -6.72 -11.00 14.30
C LEU A 161 -8.25 -11.05 14.27
N ARG A 162 -8.90 -11.29 15.41
CA ARG A 162 -10.36 -11.24 15.49
C ARG A 162 -10.84 -9.82 15.24
N THR A 163 -11.71 -9.67 14.25
CA THR A 163 -12.37 -8.41 14.00
C THR A 163 -13.52 -8.26 14.99
N ARG A 164 -13.54 -7.17 15.77
CA ARG A 164 -14.76 -6.75 16.44
C ARG A 164 -15.78 -6.51 15.33
N LYS A 165 -16.90 -7.28 15.31
CA LYS A 165 -17.96 -7.15 14.30
C LYS A 165 -18.30 -5.67 14.14
N PRO A 166 -17.94 -5.02 13.04
CA PRO A 166 -18.24 -3.61 12.88
C PRO A 166 -19.73 -3.44 12.68
N LYS A 167 -20.30 -2.38 13.22
CA LYS A 167 -21.71 -2.00 12.97
C LYS A 167 -21.99 -1.74 11.47
N TYR A 168 -20.95 -1.61 10.65
CA TYR A 168 -21.00 -1.36 9.21
C TYR A 168 -19.99 -2.26 8.49
N LYS A 169 -20.21 -2.53 7.20
CA LYS A 169 -19.29 -3.29 6.33
C LYS A 169 -17.93 -2.57 6.28
N SER A 170 -17.05 -2.86 7.20
CA SER A 170 -15.67 -2.35 7.23
C SER A 170 -14.71 -3.48 6.87
N ASN A 171 -13.48 -3.09 6.62
CA ASN A 171 -12.36 -3.99 6.37
C ASN A 171 -12.34 -5.11 7.44
N PRO A 172 -12.24 -6.39 7.07
CA PRO A 172 -12.15 -7.50 8.02
C PRO A 172 -10.85 -7.50 8.84
N TYR A 173 -9.87 -6.65 8.50
CA TYR A 173 -8.61 -6.57 9.22
C TYR A 173 -8.63 -5.45 10.27
N SER A 174 -7.94 -5.69 11.39
CA SER A 174 -7.66 -4.62 12.35
C SER A 174 -6.78 -3.57 11.69
N GLU A 175 -7.27 -2.33 11.61
CA GLU A 175 -6.49 -1.23 11.05
C GLU A 175 -5.59 -0.62 12.13
N PRO A 176 -4.34 -0.26 11.81
CA PRO A 176 -3.49 0.50 12.71
C PRO A 176 -4.01 1.94 12.83
N ARG A 177 -3.42 2.73 13.72
CA ARG A 177 -3.69 4.17 13.76
C ARG A 177 -3.19 4.81 12.46
N SER A 178 -4.09 5.40 11.70
CA SER A 178 -3.76 5.98 10.37
C SER A 178 -2.77 7.13 10.47
N VAL A 179 -2.94 7.99 11.48
CA VAL A 179 -2.13 9.18 11.72
C VAL A 179 -1.63 9.15 13.15
N ALA A 180 -0.33 9.32 13.34
CA ALA A 180 0.27 9.64 14.63
C ALA A 180 1.13 10.91 14.47
N ALA A 181 0.83 11.95 15.24
CA ALA A 181 1.50 13.23 15.18
C ALA A 181 2.14 13.56 16.51
N SER A 182 3.40 13.96 16.50
CA SER A 182 4.17 14.39 17.68
C SER A 182 5.17 15.48 17.32
N VAL A 183 5.76 16.10 18.32
CA VAL A 183 6.93 16.99 18.14
C VAL A 183 8.14 16.30 18.74
N ILE A 184 9.19 16.22 17.96
CA ILE A 184 10.48 15.69 18.38
C ILE A 184 11.51 16.82 18.42
N GLU A 185 12.48 16.73 19.32
CA GLU A 185 13.55 17.73 19.48
C GLU A 185 13.05 19.20 19.57
N LYS A 186 11.84 19.40 20.13
CA LYS A 186 11.18 20.68 20.36
C LYS A 186 10.78 21.50 19.13
N SER A 187 11.35 21.23 17.95
CA SER A 187 11.14 22.06 16.74
C SER A 187 10.78 21.27 15.48
N ILE A 188 10.82 19.94 15.53
CA ILE A 188 10.54 19.09 14.38
C ILE A 188 9.21 18.37 14.60
N GLY A 189 8.25 18.62 13.73
CA GLY A 189 7.01 17.84 13.65
C GLY A 189 7.30 16.46 13.10
N ASN A 190 6.69 15.43 13.69
CA ASN A 190 6.77 14.06 13.21
C ASN A 190 5.37 13.56 12.90
N LEU A 191 5.11 13.26 11.63
CA LEU A 191 3.85 12.75 11.10
C LEU A 191 4.06 11.33 10.60
N LYS A 192 3.73 10.31 11.41
CA LYS A 192 3.67 8.93 10.94
C LYS A 192 2.33 8.69 10.27
N VAL A 193 2.35 8.24 9.02
CA VAL A 193 1.16 7.84 8.26
C VAL A 193 1.24 6.34 7.99
N SER A 194 0.44 5.56 8.71
CA SER A 194 0.46 4.09 8.63
C SER A 194 -0.30 3.54 7.42
N LEU A 195 -1.38 4.21 7.01
CA LEU A 195 -2.18 3.90 5.82
C LEU A 195 -3.07 5.09 5.47
N PHE A 196 -3.67 5.05 4.27
CA PHE A 196 -4.69 6.02 3.83
C PHE A 196 -6.06 5.35 3.83
N PRO A 197 -6.84 5.42 4.94
CA PRO A 197 -8.07 4.66 5.11
C PRO A 197 -9.20 5.18 4.21
N GLY A 198 -10.05 4.24 3.77
CA GLY A 198 -11.21 4.55 2.93
C GLY A 198 -10.83 5.10 1.55
N TYR A 199 -11.84 5.34 0.68
CA TYR A 199 -11.57 5.85 -0.66
C TYR A 199 -11.19 7.34 -0.65
N VAL A 200 -11.98 8.19 0.02
CA VAL A 200 -11.74 9.65 0.11
C VAL A 200 -10.93 10.02 1.35
N GLY A 201 -11.08 9.28 2.45
CA GLY A 201 -10.29 9.48 3.67
C GLY A 201 -10.64 10.74 4.47
N ILE A 202 -11.95 11.03 4.67
CA ILE A 202 -12.40 12.25 5.37
C ILE A 202 -11.86 12.32 6.80
N ASP A 203 -12.03 11.24 7.58
CA ASP A 203 -11.60 11.21 8.99
C ASP A 203 -10.06 11.35 9.06
N PHE A 204 -9.32 10.66 8.19
CA PHE A 204 -7.88 10.83 8.03
C PHE A 204 -7.48 12.30 7.71
N ALA A 205 -8.15 12.92 6.74
CA ALA A 205 -7.88 14.30 6.36
C ALA A 205 -8.15 15.30 7.49
N ASN A 206 -9.16 15.02 8.32
CA ASN A 206 -9.44 15.82 9.50
C ASN A 206 -8.37 15.65 10.58
N GLU A 207 -7.87 14.41 10.82
CA GLU A 207 -6.74 14.14 11.73
C GLU A 207 -5.47 14.85 11.25
N VAL A 208 -5.14 14.76 9.95
CA VAL A 208 -4.03 15.50 9.35
C VAL A 208 -4.19 17.00 9.58
N SER A 209 -5.38 17.57 9.32
CA SER A 209 -5.64 18.99 9.57
C SER A 209 -5.42 19.37 11.03
N ALA A 210 -5.88 18.54 11.96
CA ALA A 210 -5.67 18.77 13.38
C ALA A 210 -4.17 18.74 13.78
N ALA A 211 -3.37 17.86 13.14
CA ALA A 211 -1.94 17.80 13.36
C ALA A 211 -1.25 19.11 12.91
N PHE A 212 -1.54 19.57 11.69
CA PHE A 212 -0.95 20.81 11.19
C PHE A 212 -1.43 22.06 11.95
N ASP A 213 -2.73 22.14 12.26
CA ASP A 213 -3.32 23.31 12.89
C ASP A 213 -3.03 23.40 14.41
N LYS A 214 -2.56 22.32 15.06
CA LYS A 214 -2.33 22.30 16.52
C LYS A 214 -0.91 21.85 16.90
N THR A 215 -0.45 20.71 16.33
CA THR A 215 0.80 20.08 16.76
C THR A 215 2.02 20.71 16.09
N PHE A 216 1.89 21.11 14.81
CA PHE A 216 3.03 21.59 14.02
C PHE A 216 3.13 23.12 13.88
N GLN A 217 2.30 23.88 14.55
CA GLN A 217 2.29 25.37 14.44
C GLN A 217 3.61 26.03 14.81
N SER A 218 4.33 25.46 15.75
CA SER A 218 5.61 26.02 16.26
C SER A 218 6.84 25.26 15.75
N THR A 219 6.66 24.36 14.79
CA THR A 219 7.77 23.58 14.22
C THR A 219 8.30 24.25 12.94
N ASN A 220 9.61 24.17 12.75
CA ASN A 220 10.30 24.67 11.56
C ASN A 220 10.79 23.54 10.64
N GLY A 221 10.75 22.29 11.10
CA GLY A 221 10.99 21.09 10.33
C GLY A 221 9.82 20.11 10.43
N LEU A 222 9.58 19.35 9.40
CA LEU A 222 8.55 18.30 9.34
C LEU A 222 9.13 17.01 8.80
N LEU A 223 9.05 15.96 9.57
CA LEU A 223 9.30 14.60 9.16
C LEU A 223 7.97 13.90 8.88
N ILE A 224 7.81 13.36 7.68
CA ILE A 224 6.67 12.51 7.30
C ILE A 224 7.18 11.09 7.12
N ASP A 225 6.79 10.17 8.00
CA ASP A 225 7.21 8.78 7.94
C ASP A 225 6.14 7.92 7.25
N LEU A 226 6.45 7.46 6.02
CA LEU A 226 5.63 6.60 5.17
C LEU A 226 6.15 5.16 5.11
N ARG A 227 7.17 4.80 5.87
CA ARG A 227 7.70 3.42 5.89
C ARG A 227 6.64 2.44 6.35
N GLY A 228 6.57 1.28 5.72
CA GLY A 228 5.57 0.26 6.02
C GLY A 228 4.14 0.60 5.57
N ASN A 229 3.91 1.73 4.90
CA ASN A 229 2.57 2.18 4.50
C ASN A 229 2.08 1.41 3.26
N PRO A 230 1.01 0.58 3.36
CA PRO A 230 0.49 -0.21 2.26
C PRO A 230 -0.35 0.60 1.24
N GLY A 231 -0.36 1.93 1.35
CA GLY A 231 -1.18 2.78 0.49
C GLY A 231 -2.61 2.95 1.00
N GLY A 232 -3.55 2.95 0.08
CA GLY A 232 -4.99 3.10 0.36
C GLY A 232 -5.65 4.13 -0.55
N GLY A 233 -6.57 4.93 0.00
CA GLY A 233 -7.33 5.93 -0.72
C GLY A 233 -6.59 7.25 -0.96
N ILE A 234 -7.30 8.25 -1.47
CA ILE A 234 -6.76 9.54 -1.88
C ILE A 234 -6.59 10.56 -0.74
N GLY A 235 -6.76 10.14 0.52
CA GLY A 235 -6.62 11.01 1.71
C GLY A 235 -5.27 11.76 1.79
N GLY A 236 -4.20 11.19 1.22
CA GLY A 236 -2.88 11.81 1.12
C GLY A 236 -2.88 13.17 0.41
N LEU A 237 -3.92 13.49 -0.38
CA LEU A 237 -4.14 14.79 -0.98
C LEU A 237 -4.16 15.93 0.07
N ARG A 238 -4.68 15.68 1.28
CA ARG A 238 -4.65 16.67 2.36
C ARG A 238 -3.23 16.95 2.84
N VAL A 239 -2.37 15.93 2.96
CA VAL A 239 -0.96 16.11 3.31
C VAL A 239 -0.26 16.94 2.23
N MET A 240 -0.41 16.54 0.95
CA MET A 240 0.15 17.29 -0.19
C MET A 240 -0.32 18.75 -0.23
N SER A 241 -1.58 19.00 0.17
CA SER A 241 -2.15 20.36 0.21
C SER A 241 -1.50 21.24 1.28
N TYR A 242 -1.01 20.67 2.36
CA TYR A 242 -0.23 21.42 3.36
C TYR A 242 1.21 21.70 2.89
N LEU A 243 1.72 21.00 1.90
CA LEU A 243 3.07 21.24 1.36
C LEU A 243 3.09 22.30 0.27
N THR A 244 1.94 22.72 -0.29
CA THR A 244 1.86 23.65 -1.42
C THR A 244 1.13 24.95 -1.10
N PRO A 245 1.57 26.09 -1.66
CA PRO A 245 0.90 27.38 -1.41
C PRO A 245 -0.47 27.49 -2.08
N GLY A 246 -0.70 26.80 -3.18
CA GLY A 246 -1.89 26.89 -3.99
C GLY A 246 -2.33 25.55 -4.57
N LYS A 247 -3.29 25.60 -5.48
CA LYS A 247 -3.72 24.40 -6.20
C LYS A 247 -2.65 23.97 -7.19
N THR A 248 -2.04 22.83 -6.94
CA THR A 248 -0.97 22.26 -7.75
C THR A 248 -1.44 20.91 -8.30
N PRO A 249 -1.33 20.65 -9.60
CA PRO A 249 -1.63 19.34 -10.16
C PRO A 249 -0.68 18.29 -9.59
N ILE A 250 -1.25 17.13 -9.21
CA ILE A 250 -0.51 16.01 -8.62
C ILE A 250 -0.21 14.97 -9.70
N GLY A 251 -1.25 14.55 -10.38
CA GLY A 251 -1.21 13.51 -11.39
C GLY A 251 -2.62 13.14 -11.82
N PHE A 252 -2.74 12.09 -12.58
CA PHE A 252 -4.03 11.65 -13.10
C PHE A 252 -4.05 10.12 -13.22
N SER A 253 -5.27 9.56 -13.16
CA SER A 253 -5.51 8.16 -13.48
C SER A 253 -6.05 8.04 -14.92
N LEU A 254 -5.63 6.99 -15.62
CA LEU A 254 -6.13 6.64 -16.95
C LEU A 254 -6.68 5.23 -16.92
N ASP A 255 -7.92 5.07 -17.33
CA ASP A 255 -8.52 3.79 -17.65
C ASP A 255 -8.25 3.38 -19.12
N ARG A 256 -8.56 2.13 -19.44
CA ARG A 256 -8.33 1.58 -20.78
C ARG A 256 -8.96 2.42 -21.91
N PRO A 257 -10.25 2.83 -21.84
CA PRO A 257 -10.84 3.62 -22.93
C PRO A 257 -10.07 4.91 -23.22
N MET A 258 -9.60 5.62 -22.19
CA MET A 258 -8.79 6.83 -22.38
C MET A 258 -7.40 6.52 -22.92
N ALA A 259 -6.80 5.39 -22.52
CA ALA A 259 -5.52 4.97 -23.05
C ALA A 259 -5.58 4.63 -24.55
N GLU A 260 -6.68 3.98 -25.00
CA GLU A 260 -6.89 3.60 -26.40
C GLU A 260 -7.24 4.76 -27.33
N HIS A 261 -8.10 5.68 -26.88
CA HIS A 261 -8.62 6.76 -27.72
C HIS A 261 -7.82 8.07 -27.64
N GLY A 262 -6.81 8.11 -26.78
CA GLY A 262 -6.07 9.33 -26.48
C GLY A 262 -6.78 10.22 -25.48
N TYR A 263 -5.99 11.08 -24.82
CA TYR A 263 -6.50 11.97 -23.76
C TYR A 263 -5.76 13.31 -23.75
N ASP A 264 -6.47 14.32 -23.23
CA ASP A 264 -5.89 15.60 -22.85
C ASP A 264 -6.01 15.73 -21.32
N LYS A 265 -4.87 15.64 -20.60
CA LYS A 265 -4.85 15.69 -19.14
C LYS A 265 -5.48 16.94 -18.55
N GLU A 266 -5.42 18.07 -19.29
CA GLU A 266 -6.01 19.35 -18.86
C GLU A 266 -7.54 19.32 -18.85
N LYS A 267 -8.16 18.47 -19.67
CA LYS A 267 -9.60 18.30 -19.78
C LYS A 267 -10.17 17.23 -18.86
N LEU A 268 -9.32 16.46 -18.17
CA LEU A 268 -9.80 15.45 -17.22
C LEU A 268 -10.59 16.11 -16.07
N PRO A 269 -11.62 15.44 -15.56
CA PRO A 269 -12.33 15.87 -14.37
C PRO A 269 -11.37 16.01 -13.20
N ARG A 270 -11.35 17.17 -12.54
CA ARG A 270 -10.41 17.47 -11.47
C ARG A 270 -11.03 17.17 -10.10
N PHE A 271 -10.35 16.37 -9.30
CA PHE A 271 -10.60 16.16 -7.88
C PHE A 271 -9.54 16.93 -7.09
N GLY A 272 -9.93 17.92 -6.32
CA GLY A 272 -9.02 18.81 -5.60
C GLY A 272 -9.63 19.35 -4.30
N HIS A 273 -10.48 18.55 -3.65
CA HIS A 273 -11.03 18.90 -2.34
C HIS A 273 -11.49 17.64 -1.61
N ILE A 274 -10.99 17.44 -0.40
CA ILE A 274 -11.49 16.41 0.50
C ILE A 274 -12.58 17.04 1.38
N PRO A 275 -13.80 16.50 1.36
CA PRO A 275 -14.89 16.98 2.20
C PRO A 275 -14.52 17.00 3.68
N ARG A 276 -15.14 17.91 4.43
CA ARG A 276 -15.01 17.95 5.87
C ARG A 276 -15.99 17.01 6.56
N PHE A 277 -17.15 16.81 5.94
CA PHE A 277 -18.24 16.01 6.47
C PHE A 277 -18.70 14.94 5.47
N LYS A 278 -19.20 13.81 5.98
CA LYS A 278 -19.61 12.67 5.14
C LYS A 278 -20.80 12.98 4.19
N PHE A 279 -21.67 13.89 4.54
CA PHE A 279 -22.78 14.28 3.68
C PHE A 279 -22.34 14.99 2.38
N GLU A 280 -21.17 15.62 2.38
CA GLU A 280 -20.58 16.25 1.18
C GLU A 280 -20.10 15.24 0.14
N LEU A 281 -20.03 13.94 0.51
CA LEU A 281 -19.68 12.87 -0.43
C LEU A 281 -20.76 12.67 -1.52
N LEU A 282 -22.02 12.99 -1.23
CA LEU A 282 -23.11 12.75 -2.17
C LEU A 282 -22.95 13.54 -3.49
N PRO A 283 -22.72 14.86 -3.48
CA PRO A 283 -22.42 15.60 -4.70
C PRO A 283 -21.16 15.11 -5.43
N LEU A 284 -20.13 14.71 -4.69
CA LEU A 284 -18.90 14.16 -5.27
C LEU A 284 -19.16 12.83 -5.96
N ALA A 285 -19.94 11.95 -5.34
CA ALA A 285 -20.33 10.67 -5.96
C ALA A 285 -21.03 10.87 -7.30
N PHE A 286 -21.95 11.82 -7.41
CA PHE A 286 -22.60 12.17 -8.67
C PHE A 286 -21.61 12.76 -9.69
N LYS A 287 -20.73 13.68 -9.26
CA LYS A 287 -19.75 14.32 -10.16
C LYS A 287 -18.79 13.32 -10.78
N PHE A 288 -18.38 12.28 -10.03
CA PHE A 288 -17.39 11.30 -10.44
C PHE A 288 -17.99 9.92 -10.76
N ALA A 289 -19.34 9.81 -10.79
CA ALA A 289 -20.01 8.56 -11.14
C ALA A 289 -19.54 8.03 -12.50
N GLY A 290 -19.08 6.78 -12.53
CA GLY A 290 -18.58 6.11 -13.73
C GLY A 290 -17.24 6.63 -14.29
N LYS A 291 -16.64 7.64 -13.70
CA LYS A 291 -15.35 8.20 -14.16
C LYS A 291 -14.20 7.52 -13.45
N ARG A 292 -13.29 6.93 -14.19
CA ARG A 292 -12.04 6.33 -13.69
C ARG A 292 -10.81 7.16 -14.05
N SER A 293 -10.88 7.91 -15.14
CA SER A 293 -9.86 8.86 -15.57
C SER A 293 -10.12 10.22 -14.93
N ILE A 294 -9.30 10.57 -13.93
CA ILE A 294 -9.48 11.74 -13.06
C ILE A 294 -8.12 12.37 -12.80
N ALA A 295 -8.04 13.69 -12.88
CA ALA A 295 -6.88 14.45 -12.44
C ALA A 295 -6.99 14.82 -10.95
N LEU A 296 -5.92 14.63 -10.20
CA LEU A 296 -5.78 15.02 -8.80
C LEU A 296 -5.06 16.35 -8.70
N VAL A 297 -5.58 17.25 -7.86
CA VAL A 297 -5.03 18.60 -7.65
C VAL A 297 -5.06 18.89 -6.14
N THR A 298 -4.05 19.56 -5.59
CA THR A 298 -4.07 19.98 -4.18
C THR A 298 -5.21 20.97 -3.88
N GLU A 299 -5.60 21.09 -2.61
CA GLU A 299 -6.78 21.89 -2.23
C GLU A 299 -6.53 23.40 -2.26
N GLY A 300 -5.26 23.83 -2.15
CA GLY A 300 -4.91 25.25 -2.07
C GLY A 300 -5.28 25.87 -0.72
N LEU A 301 -4.60 25.45 0.34
CA LEU A 301 -4.89 25.87 1.72
C LEU A 301 -4.33 27.27 2.08
N GLY A 302 -3.68 27.95 1.15
CA GLY A 302 -3.15 29.31 1.32
C GLY A 302 -2.12 29.39 2.47
N ASN A 303 -2.32 30.33 3.38
CA ASN A 303 -1.41 30.56 4.52
C ASN A 303 -1.37 29.41 5.55
N ARG A 304 -2.25 28.41 5.45
CA ARG A 304 -2.23 27.23 6.31
C ARG A 304 -1.17 26.21 5.91
N ARG A 305 -0.46 26.43 4.79
CA ARG A 305 0.63 25.54 4.38
C ARG A 305 1.72 25.48 5.44
N PHE A 306 2.46 24.38 5.46
CA PHE A 306 3.68 24.27 6.25
C PHE A 306 4.79 25.13 5.62
N HIS A 307 5.57 25.83 6.44
CA HIS A 307 6.59 26.78 5.97
C HIS A 307 8.03 26.35 6.24
N GLY A 308 8.22 25.20 6.89
CA GLY A 308 9.56 24.67 7.21
C GLY A 308 10.08 23.68 6.18
N HIS A 309 11.27 23.14 6.46
CA HIS A 309 11.86 22.06 5.69
C HIS A 309 11.11 20.76 5.93
N VAL A 310 10.98 19.95 4.89
CA VAL A 310 10.26 18.68 4.95
C VAL A 310 11.15 17.53 4.49
N VAL A 311 11.17 16.46 5.27
CA VAL A 311 11.76 15.18 4.88
C VAL A 311 10.68 14.12 4.90
N ILE A 312 10.69 13.23 3.90
CA ILE A 312 9.77 12.09 3.82
C ILE A 312 10.59 10.81 3.88
N LEU A 313 10.30 9.98 4.89
CA LEU A 313 10.86 8.63 5.00
C LEU A 313 10.03 7.63 4.21
N VAL A 314 10.69 6.84 3.37
CA VAL A 314 10.09 5.74 2.59
C VAL A 314 10.94 4.49 2.67
N ASN A 315 10.32 3.33 2.39
CA ASN A 315 11.03 2.08 2.22
C ASN A 315 10.32 1.17 1.18
N GLU A 316 10.86 -0.02 0.96
CA GLU A 316 10.35 -1.03 0.03
C GLU A 316 8.92 -1.50 0.35
N HIS A 317 8.37 -1.14 1.51
CA HIS A 317 7.00 -1.41 1.93
C HIS A 317 6.07 -0.20 1.77
N SER A 318 6.60 0.95 1.38
CA SER A 318 5.80 2.12 1.01
C SER A 318 5.18 1.89 -0.36
N THR A 319 3.84 1.84 -0.44
CA THR A 319 3.12 1.51 -1.68
C THR A 319 1.99 2.50 -1.99
N GLY A 320 1.54 2.54 -3.23
CA GLY A 320 0.31 3.19 -3.65
C GLY A 320 0.25 4.69 -3.33
N ALA A 321 -0.70 5.11 -2.49
CA ALA A 321 -0.85 6.52 -2.13
C ALA A 321 0.36 7.11 -1.39
N ALA A 322 1.17 6.28 -0.71
CA ALA A 322 2.43 6.72 -0.11
C ALA A 322 3.46 7.08 -1.20
N GLU A 323 3.53 6.29 -2.26
CA GLU A 323 4.38 6.57 -3.41
C GLU A 323 3.92 7.82 -4.16
N MET A 324 2.61 7.99 -4.35
CA MET A 324 2.04 9.19 -4.97
C MET A 324 2.41 10.46 -4.20
N LEU A 325 2.35 10.42 -2.86
CA LEU A 325 2.75 11.55 -2.02
C LEU A 325 4.25 11.83 -2.13
N ALA A 326 5.10 10.80 -2.03
CA ALA A 326 6.54 10.94 -2.14
C ALA A 326 6.97 11.48 -3.52
N GLN A 327 6.40 10.93 -4.62
CA GLN A 327 6.65 11.41 -5.97
C GLN A 327 6.26 12.88 -6.14
N PHE A 328 5.04 13.23 -5.71
CA PHE A 328 4.56 14.61 -5.79
C PHE A 328 5.49 15.58 -5.07
N ALA A 329 5.92 15.22 -3.86
CA ALA A 329 6.83 16.05 -3.07
C ALA A 329 8.21 16.18 -3.72
N GLN A 330 8.76 15.09 -4.26
CA GLN A 330 10.05 15.07 -4.94
C GLN A 330 10.02 15.88 -6.25
N GLU A 331 9.04 15.63 -7.13
CA GLU A 331 8.91 16.32 -8.42
C GLU A 331 8.73 17.84 -8.27
N ASN A 332 8.09 18.28 -7.20
CA ASN A 332 7.86 19.69 -6.92
C ASN A 332 8.90 20.31 -5.95
N ARG A 333 9.93 19.55 -5.56
CA ARG A 333 10.99 19.98 -4.62
C ARG A 333 10.44 20.50 -3.29
N LEU A 334 9.40 19.84 -2.78
CA LEU A 334 8.71 20.19 -1.53
C LEU A 334 9.29 19.46 -0.33
N ALA A 335 10.00 18.35 -0.55
CA ALA A 335 10.64 17.56 0.49
C ALA A 335 11.85 16.82 -0.05
N THR A 336 12.79 16.46 0.85
CA THR A 336 13.86 15.50 0.58
C THR A 336 13.34 14.09 0.95
N ILE A 337 13.48 13.13 0.04
CA ILE A 337 13.08 11.75 0.24
C ILE A 337 14.26 10.95 0.77
N VAL A 338 14.08 10.28 1.91
CA VAL A 338 15.15 9.51 2.59
C VAL A 338 14.69 8.06 2.80
N GLY A 339 15.59 7.12 2.67
CA GLY A 339 15.34 5.69 2.94
C GLY A 339 15.64 4.77 1.77
N ASN A 340 14.80 3.77 1.53
CA ASN A 340 14.94 2.81 0.45
C ASN A 340 13.95 3.08 -0.68
N ARG A 341 14.27 2.52 -1.86
CA ARG A 341 13.38 2.54 -3.02
C ARG A 341 12.04 1.92 -2.66
N THR A 342 10.94 2.58 -3.04
CA THR A 342 9.59 2.09 -2.77
C THR A 342 9.18 0.92 -3.67
N ALA A 343 8.05 0.28 -3.35
CA ALA A 343 7.62 -0.97 -3.96
C ALA A 343 7.25 -0.88 -5.46
N GLY A 344 6.91 0.30 -5.97
CA GLY A 344 6.42 0.44 -7.35
C GLY A 344 5.04 -0.18 -7.59
N ARG A 345 4.08 0.05 -6.68
CA ARG A 345 2.76 -0.57 -6.72
C ARG A 345 1.65 0.47 -6.67
N LEU A 346 1.46 1.19 -7.77
CA LEU A 346 0.47 2.27 -7.85
C LEU A 346 -0.45 2.12 -9.06
N VAL A 347 -1.46 1.28 -8.91
CA VAL A 347 -2.58 1.11 -9.85
C VAL A 347 -3.91 1.17 -9.12
N SER A 348 -4.95 1.63 -9.80
CA SER A 348 -6.32 1.50 -9.32
C SER A 348 -6.86 0.12 -9.64
N ARG A 349 -7.30 -0.62 -8.62
CA ARG A 349 -7.78 -2.00 -8.74
C ARG A 349 -9.29 -2.08 -8.65
N SER A 350 -9.87 -3.09 -9.29
CA SER A 350 -11.28 -3.45 -9.15
C SER A 350 -11.44 -4.95 -8.99
N GLY A 351 -12.38 -5.38 -8.15
CA GLY A 351 -12.78 -6.77 -8.04
C GLY A 351 -13.96 -7.05 -8.98
N VAL A 352 -13.86 -8.09 -9.79
CA VAL A 352 -14.91 -8.55 -10.71
C VAL A 352 -15.27 -9.98 -10.36
N LYS A 353 -16.54 -10.25 -10.07
CA LYS A 353 -17.03 -11.61 -9.84
C LYS A 353 -16.99 -12.39 -11.16
N ILE A 354 -16.28 -13.50 -11.16
CA ILE A 354 -16.05 -14.33 -12.36
C ILE A 354 -16.82 -15.67 -12.34
N GLY A 355 -17.60 -15.95 -11.30
CA GLY A 355 -18.37 -17.19 -11.12
C GLY A 355 -17.79 -18.06 -10.01
N HIS A 356 -18.54 -19.11 -9.61
CA HIS A 356 -18.13 -20.06 -8.59
C HIS A 356 -17.58 -19.38 -7.31
N GLU A 357 -18.15 -18.21 -6.95
CA GLU A 357 -17.74 -17.34 -5.83
C GLU A 357 -16.32 -16.75 -5.94
N TYR A 358 -15.58 -17.01 -7.03
CA TYR A 358 -14.29 -16.39 -7.28
C TYR A 358 -14.44 -14.92 -7.70
N THR A 359 -13.48 -14.12 -7.26
CA THR A 359 -13.36 -12.71 -7.64
C THR A 359 -11.99 -12.49 -8.28
N LEU A 360 -11.97 -12.02 -9.52
CA LEU A 360 -10.76 -11.53 -10.17
C LEU A 360 -10.49 -10.09 -9.70
N VAL A 361 -9.34 -9.86 -9.11
CA VAL A 361 -8.83 -8.53 -8.81
C VAL A 361 -7.91 -8.12 -9.93
N LEU A 362 -8.17 -6.97 -10.55
CA LEU A 362 -7.34 -6.50 -11.66
C LEU A 362 -7.15 -4.98 -11.64
N PRO A 363 -5.99 -4.50 -12.15
CA PRO A 363 -5.75 -3.09 -12.39
C PRO A 363 -6.68 -2.58 -13.51
N VAL A 364 -7.43 -1.52 -13.22
CA VAL A 364 -8.39 -0.92 -14.15
C VAL A 364 -8.04 0.52 -14.56
N ALA A 365 -7.09 1.14 -13.86
CA ALA A 365 -6.52 2.41 -14.25
C ALA A 365 -5.07 2.54 -13.72
N ALA A 366 -4.21 3.12 -14.54
CA ALA A 366 -2.85 3.49 -14.16
C ALA A 366 -2.83 4.90 -13.58
N TYR A 367 -1.99 5.13 -12.58
CA TYR A 367 -1.64 6.48 -12.15
C TYR A 367 -0.41 6.98 -12.92
N ILE A 368 -0.45 8.24 -13.32
CA ILE A 368 0.64 8.94 -13.99
C ILE A 368 0.82 10.30 -13.28
N SER A 369 2.04 10.66 -12.90
CA SER A 369 2.31 11.98 -12.32
C SER A 369 1.97 13.08 -13.33
N TRP A 370 1.82 14.31 -12.85
CA TRP A 370 1.57 15.44 -13.77
C TRP A 370 2.70 15.63 -14.79
N ASN A 371 3.90 15.22 -14.47
CA ASN A 371 5.07 15.25 -15.35
C ASN A 371 5.17 14.04 -16.29
N GLY A 372 4.19 13.12 -16.26
CA GLY A 372 4.13 11.96 -17.16
C GLY A 372 4.89 10.72 -16.67
N VAL A 373 5.30 10.68 -15.39
CA VAL A 373 6.05 9.54 -14.85
C VAL A 373 5.10 8.49 -14.28
N ARG A 374 5.28 7.24 -14.66
CA ARG A 374 4.61 6.07 -14.06
C ARG A 374 5.50 5.49 -12.97
N ILE A 375 4.91 5.24 -11.79
CA ILE A 375 5.57 4.60 -10.65
C ILE A 375 5.48 3.08 -10.75
N GLU A 376 4.39 2.56 -11.31
CA GLU A 376 4.13 1.12 -11.41
C GLU A 376 5.32 0.37 -11.98
N GLY A 377 5.77 -0.68 -11.29
CA GLY A 377 6.95 -1.47 -11.60
C GLY A 377 8.31 -0.80 -11.32
N LYS A 378 8.33 0.51 -11.01
CA LYS A 378 9.58 1.27 -10.84
C LYS A 378 9.84 1.71 -9.40
N GLY A 379 8.81 2.14 -8.69
CA GLY A 379 8.95 2.77 -7.38
C GLY A 379 9.60 4.15 -7.43
N ILE A 380 9.73 4.76 -6.26
CA ILE A 380 10.40 6.04 -6.04
C ILE A 380 11.81 5.76 -5.54
N THR A 381 12.80 6.31 -6.20
CA THR A 381 14.18 6.32 -5.71
C THR A 381 14.35 7.49 -4.75
N PRO A 382 14.78 7.26 -3.50
CA PRO A 382 15.00 8.34 -2.55
C PRO A 382 16.14 9.27 -2.99
N ASP A 383 16.11 10.52 -2.53
CA ASP A 383 17.20 11.48 -2.76
C ASP A 383 18.43 11.13 -1.92
N ILE A 384 18.21 10.58 -0.72
CA ILE A 384 19.25 10.06 0.18
C ILE A 384 18.91 8.60 0.48
N HIS A 385 19.71 7.69 -0.06
CA HIS A 385 19.58 6.27 0.17
C HIS A 385 20.16 5.88 1.52
N VAL A 386 19.36 5.17 2.34
CA VAL A 386 19.76 4.63 3.64
C VAL A 386 19.08 3.29 3.83
N ASP A 387 19.86 2.24 3.94
CA ASP A 387 19.34 0.89 4.20
C ASP A 387 18.83 0.74 5.63
N TRP A 388 17.82 -0.10 5.80
CA TRP A 388 17.45 -0.61 7.11
C TRP A 388 18.55 -1.58 7.59
N SER A 389 18.96 -1.49 8.85
CA SER A 389 19.95 -2.39 9.45
C SER A 389 19.33 -3.20 10.58
N TYR A 390 19.45 -4.52 10.48
CA TYR A 390 19.03 -5.45 11.52
C TYR A 390 19.80 -5.24 12.82
N GLU A 391 21.11 -5.08 12.72
CA GLU A 391 22.02 -4.88 13.84
C GLU A 391 21.69 -3.57 14.58
N ALA A 392 21.55 -2.49 13.83
CA ALA A 392 21.17 -1.19 14.40
C ALA A 392 19.80 -1.27 15.10
N ALA A 393 18.82 -1.93 14.48
CA ALA A 393 17.49 -2.07 15.06
C ALA A 393 17.47 -2.92 16.35
N LEU A 394 18.33 -3.95 16.45
CA LEU A 394 18.54 -4.71 17.69
C LEU A 394 19.07 -3.84 18.83
N GLU A 395 19.95 -2.90 18.52
CA GLU A 395 20.52 -1.92 19.48
C GLU A 395 19.56 -0.75 19.75
N GLY A 396 18.42 -0.69 19.08
CA GLY A 396 17.42 0.38 19.24
C GLY A 396 17.72 1.63 18.42
N HIS A 397 18.61 1.54 17.42
CA HIS A 397 18.94 2.61 16.48
C HIS A 397 18.12 2.52 15.21
N ASP A 398 17.84 3.66 14.59
CA ASP A 398 17.14 3.79 13.31
C ASP A 398 17.95 4.71 12.37
N PRO A 399 18.88 4.17 11.58
CA PRO A 399 19.73 4.96 10.70
C PRO A 399 18.96 5.82 9.70
N GLN A 400 17.80 5.37 9.23
CA GLN A 400 16.96 6.13 8.33
C GLN A 400 16.36 7.36 9.04
N MET A 401 15.84 7.18 10.26
CA MET A 401 15.32 8.26 11.11
C MET A 401 16.43 9.25 11.48
N GLU A 402 17.59 8.76 11.89
CA GLU A 402 18.75 9.58 12.26
C GLU A 402 19.22 10.44 11.09
N THR A 403 19.29 9.86 9.88
CA THR A 403 19.66 10.60 8.66
C THR A 403 18.60 11.65 8.31
N ALA A 404 17.31 11.32 8.43
CA ALA A 404 16.24 12.26 8.17
C ALA A 404 16.26 13.45 9.13
N LEU A 405 16.52 13.21 10.42
CA LEU A 405 16.66 14.28 11.42
C LEU A 405 17.92 15.14 11.17
N ALA A 406 19.03 14.52 10.81
CA ALA A 406 20.25 15.26 10.43
C ALA A 406 19.99 16.14 9.20
N THR A 407 19.29 15.65 8.19
CA THR A 407 18.89 16.41 7.00
C THR A 407 18.02 17.61 7.34
N LEU A 408 17.03 17.45 8.23
CA LEU A 408 16.18 18.56 8.69
C LEU A 408 16.95 19.63 9.46
N LYS A 409 17.98 19.25 10.20
CA LYS A 409 18.81 20.19 10.97
C LYS A 409 19.81 20.95 10.12
N ALA A 410 20.22 20.40 8.98
CA ALA A 410 21.17 21.00 8.07
C ALA A 410 20.53 22.00 7.07
N ALA A 411 19.23 21.99 6.94
CA ALA A 411 18.44 22.82 6.03
C ALA A 411 17.89 24.07 6.70
#